data_c885ef3dfa072f1a0485cc1f0b56066a
#
_entry.id   c885ef3dfa072f1a0485cc1f0b56066a
#
_cell.length_a   1.000
_cell.length_b   1.000
_cell.length_c   1.000
_cell.angle_alpha   90.00
_cell.angle_beta   90.00
_cell.angle_gamma   90.00
#
_symmetry.space_group_name_H-M   'P 1'
#
loop_
_entity.id
_entity.type
_entity.pdbx_description
1 polymer ?
#
loop_
_entity_poly.entity_id
_entity_poly.type
_entity_poly.pdbx_seq_one_letter_code
_entity_poly.pdbx_strand_id
1 'polypeptide(L)'
;MKHFLIKYQFKAGSEEQWHADIARFIAALDADPALAGKITYRCMKHRGGADYYHLATAADDGANKLLQSREFFARYTAQAKFAAGGSVEVLPLDVIAETAQHG
;
A
#
# COMPACT_ATOMS: atom_id res chain seq x y z
N MET A 1 1.59 13.07 10.16
CA MET A 1 1.22 11.96 9.28
C MET A 1 2.09 11.92 8.06
N LYS A 2 2.44 10.72 7.63
CA LYS A 2 3.23 10.50 6.43
C LYS A 2 2.38 9.82 5.36
N HIS A 3 2.36 10.41 4.17
CA HIS A 3 1.56 9.90 3.05
C HIS A 3 2.48 9.47 1.92
N PHE A 4 2.17 8.32 1.33
CA PHE A 4 2.94 7.79 0.19
C PHE A 4 1.99 7.33 -0.90
N LEU A 5 2.33 7.64 -2.14
CA LEU A 5 1.68 7.10 -3.32
C LEU A 5 2.60 6.06 -3.94
N ILE A 6 2.10 4.84 -4.07
CA ILE A 6 2.81 3.76 -4.76
C ILE A 6 2.11 3.56 -6.09
N LYS A 7 2.85 3.67 -7.20
CA LYS A 7 2.27 3.52 -8.53
C LYS A 7 3.10 2.58 -9.39
N TYR A 8 2.41 1.78 -10.18
CA TYR A 8 3.03 0.81 -11.08
C TYR A 8 2.01 0.35 -12.11
N GLN A 9 2.50 -0.33 -13.15
CA GLN A 9 1.64 -1.04 -14.09
C GLN A 9 1.74 -2.53 -13.81
N PHE A 10 0.59 -3.21 -13.82
CA PHE A 10 0.56 -4.66 -13.68
C PHE A 10 1.11 -5.30 -14.95
N LYS A 11 2.14 -6.14 -14.83
CA LYS A 11 2.85 -6.72 -15.97
C LYS A 11 3.08 -8.21 -15.88
N ALA A 12 2.99 -8.80 -14.70
CA ALA A 12 3.37 -10.20 -14.52
C ALA A 12 2.43 -10.92 -13.54
N GLY A 13 2.16 -12.17 -13.84
CA GLY A 13 1.34 -13.02 -12.99
C GLY A 13 -0.14 -12.91 -13.27
N SER A 14 -0.95 -13.46 -12.36
CA SER A 14 -2.40 -13.43 -12.43
C SER A 14 -2.93 -12.20 -11.68
N GLU A 15 -3.80 -11.44 -12.33
CA GLU A 15 -4.45 -10.29 -11.69
C GLU A 15 -5.29 -10.74 -10.49
N GLU A 16 -6.00 -11.85 -10.61
CA GLU A 16 -6.79 -12.40 -9.53
C GLU A 16 -5.92 -12.76 -8.32
N GLN A 17 -4.79 -13.40 -8.55
CA GLN A 17 -3.85 -13.76 -7.49
C GLN A 17 -3.26 -12.50 -6.84
N TRP A 18 -2.90 -11.50 -7.65
CA TRP A 18 -2.36 -10.26 -7.13
C TRP A 18 -3.37 -9.54 -6.24
N HIS A 19 -4.64 -9.50 -6.65
CA HIS A 19 -5.69 -8.90 -5.83
C HIS A 19 -5.87 -9.66 -4.50
N ALA A 20 -5.73 -10.98 -4.52
CA ALA A 20 -5.78 -11.78 -3.30
C ALA A 20 -4.58 -11.49 -2.39
N ASP A 21 -3.40 -11.30 -2.96
CA ASP A 21 -2.18 -10.95 -2.21
C ASP A 21 -2.33 -9.57 -1.53
N ILE A 22 -2.89 -8.60 -2.24
CA ILE A 22 -3.18 -7.26 -1.69
C ILE A 22 -4.16 -7.38 -0.51
N ALA A 23 -5.23 -8.13 -0.68
CA ALA A 23 -6.23 -8.31 0.37
C ALA A 23 -5.62 -8.98 1.61
N ARG A 24 -4.74 -9.94 1.42
CA ARG A 24 -4.04 -10.63 2.52
C ARG A 24 -3.13 -9.65 3.28
N PHE A 25 -2.44 -8.79 2.56
CA PHE A 25 -1.59 -7.78 3.18
C PHE A 25 -2.42 -6.80 4.04
N ILE A 26 -3.55 -6.33 3.50
CA ILE A 26 -4.44 -5.42 4.24
C ILE A 26 -5.01 -6.10 5.48
N ALA A 27 -5.40 -7.38 5.36
CA ALA A 27 -5.87 -8.14 6.51
C ALA A 27 -4.79 -8.28 7.58
N ALA A 28 -3.53 -8.46 7.18
CA ALA A 28 -2.41 -8.54 8.11
C ALA A 28 -2.19 -7.20 8.85
N LEU A 29 -2.34 -6.08 8.15
CA LEU A 29 -2.27 -4.75 8.77
C LEU A 29 -3.37 -4.59 9.82
N ASP A 30 -4.59 -4.95 9.49
CA ASP A 30 -5.73 -4.81 10.39
C ASP A 30 -5.64 -5.74 11.60
N ALA A 31 -4.99 -6.89 11.44
CA ALA A 31 -4.82 -7.87 12.50
C ALA A 31 -3.63 -7.59 13.40
N ASP A 32 -2.72 -6.70 13.02
CA ASP A 32 -1.54 -6.39 13.81
C ASP A 32 -1.89 -5.31 14.84
N PRO A 33 -1.93 -5.64 16.14
CA PRO A 33 -2.37 -4.69 17.16
C PRO A 33 -1.44 -3.47 17.31
N ALA A 34 -0.19 -3.59 16.87
CA ALA A 34 0.76 -2.48 16.93
C ALA A 34 0.60 -1.52 15.75
N LEU A 35 -0.05 -1.95 14.67
CA LEU A 35 -0.22 -1.17 13.44
C LEU A 35 -1.66 -0.76 13.17
N ALA A 36 -2.62 -1.50 13.70
CA ALA A 36 -4.04 -1.22 13.48
C ALA A 36 -4.38 0.21 13.90
N GLY A 37 -5.00 0.96 13.00
CA GLY A 37 -5.33 2.37 13.23
C GLY A 37 -4.16 3.34 13.05
N LYS A 38 -2.93 2.85 12.91
CA LYS A 38 -1.75 3.70 12.70
C LYS A 38 -1.27 3.69 11.26
N ILE A 39 -1.61 2.65 10.52
CA ILE A 39 -1.33 2.54 9.09
C ILE A 39 -2.68 2.39 8.37
N THR A 40 -2.94 3.25 7.41
CA THR A 40 -4.06 3.07 6.50
C THR A 40 -3.50 2.81 5.11
N TYR A 41 -4.18 1.94 4.37
CA TYR A 41 -3.70 1.51 3.07
C TYR A 41 -4.89 1.29 2.15
N ARG A 42 -4.82 1.89 0.97
CA ARG A 42 -5.89 1.78 -0.03
C ARG A 42 -5.28 1.47 -1.38
N CYS A 43 -5.79 0.44 -2.03
CA CYS A 43 -5.37 0.07 -3.37
C CYS A 43 -6.44 0.44 -4.36
N MET A 44 -6.03 1.10 -5.44
CA MET A 44 -6.93 1.51 -6.50
C MET A 44 -6.31 1.13 -7.84
N LYS A 45 -7.17 0.85 -8.80
CA LYS A 45 -6.75 0.48 -10.15
C LYS A 45 -7.47 1.39 -11.14
N HIS A 46 -6.78 1.85 -12.18
CA HIS A 46 -7.43 2.54 -13.28
C HIS A 46 -8.44 1.59 -13.92
N ARG A 47 -9.70 2.02 -14.00
CA ARG A 47 -10.81 1.13 -14.39
C ARG A 47 -10.62 0.49 -15.76
N GLY A 48 -10.06 1.19 -16.72
CA GLY A 48 -9.87 0.69 -18.07
C GLY A 48 -8.45 0.32 -18.43
N GLY A 49 -7.54 0.24 -17.45
CA GLY A 49 -6.13 0.03 -17.72
C GLY A 49 -5.41 -0.84 -16.71
N ALA A 50 -4.09 -0.87 -16.83
CA ALA A 50 -3.23 -1.69 -15.99
C ALA A 50 -2.51 -0.87 -14.90
N ASP A 51 -2.84 0.41 -14.75
CA ASP A 51 -2.20 1.28 -13.76
C ASP A 51 -2.82 1.09 -12.39
N TYR A 52 -1.96 0.88 -11.39
CA TYR A 52 -2.36 0.73 -10.00
C TYR A 52 -1.81 1.87 -9.17
N TYR A 53 -2.60 2.32 -8.21
CA TYR A 53 -2.26 3.40 -7.30
C TYR A 53 -2.60 2.96 -5.89
N HIS A 54 -1.59 2.88 -5.01
CA HIS A 54 -1.81 2.57 -3.61
C HIS A 54 -1.53 3.82 -2.79
N LEU A 55 -2.45 4.17 -1.89
CA LEU A 55 -2.23 5.24 -0.94
C LEU A 55 -1.95 4.63 0.43
N ALA A 56 -0.81 4.96 0.97
CA ALA A 56 -0.40 4.51 2.30
C ALA A 56 -0.24 5.71 3.20
N THR A 57 -0.80 5.66 4.40
CA THR A 57 -0.66 6.71 5.39
C THR A 57 -0.18 6.09 6.69
N ALA A 58 0.91 6.63 7.24
CA ALA A 58 1.44 6.25 8.54
C ALA A 58 1.20 7.39 9.53
N ALA A 59 0.76 7.06 10.74
CA ALA A 59 0.50 8.05 11.77
C ALA A 59 1.76 8.84 12.14
N ASP A 60 2.91 8.17 12.14
CA ASP A 60 4.20 8.78 12.46
C ASP A 60 5.35 7.93 11.90
N ASP A 61 6.58 8.40 12.07
CA ASP A 61 7.78 7.67 11.65
C ASP A 61 7.93 6.33 12.34
N GLY A 62 7.54 6.25 13.60
CA GLY A 62 7.62 5.01 14.36
C GLY A 62 6.74 3.92 13.77
N ALA A 63 5.51 4.27 13.41
CA ALA A 63 4.58 3.32 12.76
C ALA A 63 5.14 2.86 11.41
N ASN A 64 5.71 3.76 10.63
CA ASN A 64 6.30 3.44 9.34
C ASN A 64 7.49 2.48 9.50
N LYS A 65 8.38 2.77 10.45
CA LYS A 65 9.53 1.90 10.73
C LYS A 65 9.10 0.52 11.22
N LEU A 66 8.07 0.48 12.05
CA LEU A 66 7.55 -0.78 12.55
C LEU A 66 6.98 -1.63 11.42
N LEU A 67 6.22 -1.02 10.50
CA LEU A 67 5.70 -1.71 9.33
C LEU A 67 6.85 -2.31 8.50
N GLN A 68 7.90 -1.52 8.27
CA GLN A 68 9.05 -1.97 7.48
C GLN A 68 9.80 -3.13 8.13
N SER A 69 9.65 -3.33 9.43
CA SER A 69 10.27 -4.44 10.15
C SER A 69 9.48 -5.75 10.06
N ARG A 70 8.24 -5.71 9.56
CA ARG A 70 7.36 -6.88 9.51
C ARG A 70 7.69 -7.78 8.34
N GLU A 71 7.70 -9.08 8.60
CA GLU A 71 7.92 -10.09 7.57
C GLU A 71 6.86 -10.05 6.48
N PHE A 72 5.59 -9.84 6.87
CA PHE A 72 4.52 -9.78 5.89
C PHE A 72 4.67 -8.58 4.96
N PHE A 73 5.29 -7.49 5.42
CA PHE A 73 5.57 -6.34 4.57
C PHE A 73 6.65 -6.65 3.55
N ALA A 74 7.73 -7.31 3.98
CA ALA A 74 8.80 -7.73 3.07
C ALA A 74 8.27 -8.67 1.97
N ARG A 75 7.40 -9.60 2.37
CA ARG A 75 6.76 -10.53 1.42
C ARG A 75 5.89 -9.78 0.42
N TYR A 76 5.07 -8.86 0.92
CA TYR A 76 4.18 -8.07 0.09
C TYR A 76 4.94 -7.19 -0.90
N THR A 77 6.01 -6.54 -0.47
CA THR A 77 6.81 -5.69 -1.37
C THR A 77 7.46 -6.51 -2.48
N ALA A 78 7.90 -7.72 -2.19
CA ALA A 78 8.43 -8.63 -3.20
C ALA A 78 7.35 -9.04 -4.20
N GLN A 79 6.15 -9.33 -3.72
CA GLN A 79 5.00 -9.67 -4.57
C GLN A 79 4.59 -8.49 -5.46
N ALA A 80 4.59 -7.28 -4.90
CA ALA A 80 4.28 -6.06 -5.65
C ALA A 80 5.29 -5.84 -6.77
N LYS A 81 6.57 -6.01 -6.46
CA LYS A 81 7.63 -5.84 -7.43
C LYS A 81 7.52 -6.85 -8.58
N PHE A 82 7.17 -8.10 -8.26
CA PHE A 82 6.93 -9.11 -9.28
C PHE A 82 5.74 -8.72 -10.17
N ALA A 83 4.60 -8.36 -9.57
CA ALA A 83 3.41 -7.96 -10.31
C ALA A 83 3.67 -6.77 -11.22
N ALA A 84 4.54 -5.86 -10.81
CA ALA A 84 4.90 -4.65 -11.56
C ALA A 84 5.96 -4.87 -12.63
N GLY A 85 6.46 -6.10 -12.78
CA GLY A 85 7.55 -6.38 -13.72
C GLY A 85 8.88 -5.78 -13.29
N GLY A 86 9.06 -5.55 -11.99
CA GLY A 86 10.30 -5.06 -11.42
C GLY A 86 10.36 -3.55 -11.15
N SER A 87 9.36 -2.79 -11.60
CA SER A 87 9.39 -1.32 -11.48
C SER A 87 8.19 -0.80 -10.68
N VAL A 88 8.45 -0.32 -9.47
CA VAL A 88 7.46 0.30 -8.60
C VAL A 88 7.97 1.67 -8.19
N GLU A 89 7.12 2.69 -8.36
CA GLU A 89 7.48 4.06 -7.97
C GLU A 89 6.79 4.40 -6.65
N VAL A 90 7.55 4.96 -5.71
CA VAL A 90 7.02 5.39 -4.40
C VAL A 90 7.29 6.87 -4.24
N LEU A 91 6.24 7.66 -4.07
CA LEU A 91 6.32 9.11 -3.96
C LEU A 91 5.82 9.55 -2.58
N PRO A 92 6.65 10.24 -1.80
CA PRO A 92 6.16 10.87 -0.57
C PRO A 92 5.29 12.06 -0.93
N LEU A 93 4.16 12.21 -0.25
CA LEU A 93 3.19 13.27 -0.54
C LEU A 93 2.92 14.11 0.70
N ASP A 94 2.70 15.40 0.46
CA ASP A 94 2.25 16.32 1.49
C ASP A 94 0.80 16.72 1.21
N VAL A 95 -0.02 16.73 2.25
CA VAL A 95 -1.40 17.22 2.12
C VAL A 95 -1.36 18.74 2.13
N ILE A 96 -1.82 19.36 1.04
CA ILE A 96 -1.88 20.83 0.96
C ILE A 96 -3.21 21.33 1.53
N ALA A 97 -4.30 20.62 1.23
CA ALA A 97 -5.62 20.97 1.71
C ALA A 97 -6.53 19.75 1.57
N GLU A 98 -7.52 19.67 2.43
CA GLU A 98 -8.51 18.58 2.36
C GLU A 98 -9.83 19.06 2.96
N THR A 99 -10.91 18.42 2.54
CA THR A 99 -12.21 18.69 3.13
C THR A 99 -12.27 18.11 4.54
N ALA A 100 -13.16 18.66 5.36
CA ALA A 100 -13.40 18.12 6.69
C ALA A 100 -13.92 16.68 6.59
N GLN A 101 -13.41 15.82 7.48
CA GLN A 101 -13.85 14.43 7.53
C GLN A 101 -14.94 14.29 8.58
N HIS A 102 -16.05 13.69 8.16
CA HIS A 102 -17.18 13.39 9.04
C HIS A 102 -17.23 11.88 9.17
N GLY A 103 -16.76 11.42 10.28
CA GLY A 103 -16.59 10.08 10.45
C GLY A 103 -17.43 9.15 11.01
#